data_42c78fbf0dcd71fd82225e8ff84029eb
#
_entry.id   42c78fbf0dcd71fd82225e8ff84029eb
#
_cell.length_a   1.000
_cell.length_b   1.000
_cell.length_c   1.000
_cell.angle_alpha   90.00
_cell.angle_beta   90.00
_cell.angle_gamma   90.00
#
_symmetry.space_group_name_H-M   'P 1'
#
loop_
_entity.id
_entity.type
_entity.pdbx_description
1 polymer ?
#
loop_
_entity_poly.entity_id
_entity_poly.type
_entity_poly.pdbx_seq_one_letter_code
_entity_poly.pdbx_strand_id
1 'polypeptide(L)'
;MSEAASSMAKLPERWNEWRDRFATSLGVSPQRKEEIYLDLSESATLRDPSYWLQILFAAGIATLGLTLNSPAVIIGAMLISPLMGPILAGGLAFASGDLILGLRASFSLLLSCLAAIAFSVLLVGLLPFKEMTSEIAARTQPNTLDLAVALFSGAIGSIAICREVKGVVTSIPGVAIAVALMPPLCVVGYGVGVAVSLNGAEGMRVARGGGLLFLTNLVAITFTAMLVFLALRIDTEQVKDRVREWRRGNRESVVARSLLRRFRISDKVRNIGGLPGRLVMILVTIALLLIPLTQSLGQLKGEITRQQQENRVRRVATQLWQQNYEKLPGGEARSFLDSLAISE
;
A
#
# COMPACT_ATOMS: atom_id res chain seq x y z
N MET A 1 41.30 -24.19 -10.16
CA MET A 1 40.99 -22.83 -9.62
C MET A 1 40.60 -21.84 -10.73
N SER A 2 41.03 -21.99 -11.97
CA SER A 2 40.71 -21.08 -13.10
C SER A 2 39.26 -21.16 -13.59
N GLU A 3 38.65 -22.34 -13.63
CA GLU A 3 37.26 -22.52 -14.11
C GLU A 3 36.20 -21.99 -13.15
N ALA A 4 36.41 -22.15 -11.84
CA ALA A 4 35.48 -21.62 -10.83
C ALA A 4 35.46 -20.08 -10.81
N ALA A 5 36.61 -19.43 -10.98
CA ALA A 5 36.71 -17.98 -11.09
C ALA A 5 36.08 -17.45 -12.37
N SER A 6 36.22 -18.14 -13.51
CA SER A 6 35.54 -17.82 -14.77
C SER A 6 34.03 -18.02 -14.69
N SER A 7 33.56 -19.04 -13.96
CA SER A 7 32.13 -19.27 -13.72
C SER A 7 31.50 -18.20 -12.83
N MET A 8 32.20 -17.76 -11.77
CA MET A 8 31.72 -16.68 -10.91
C MET A 8 31.68 -15.32 -11.61
N ALA A 9 32.59 -15.05 -12.54
CA ALA A 9 32.58 -13.80 -13.33
C ALA A 9 31.41 -13.77 -14.34
N LYS A 10 30.92 -14.92 -14.82
CA LYS A 10 29.78 -15.04 -15.75
C LYS A 10 28.40 -15.01 -15.06
N LEU A 11 28.32 -15.18 -13.74
CA LEU A 11 27.07 -15.13 -12.99
C LEU A 11 26.29 -13.81 -13.14
N PRO A 12 26.93 -12.63 -13.07
CA PRO A 12 26.22 -11.37 -13.25
C PRO A 12 25.71 -11.16 -14.69
N GLU A 13 26.41 -11.67 -15.70
CA GLU A 13 25.95 -11.58 -17.11
C GLU A 13 24.75 -12.48 -17.37
N ARG A 14 24.80 -13.74 -16.96
CA ARG A 14 23.69 -14.69 -17.09
C ARG A 14 22.42 -14.21 -16.34
N TRP A 15 22.60 -13.61 -15.18
CA TRP A 15 21.50 -13.03 -14.40
C TRP A 15 20.86 -11.85 -15.12
N ASN A 16 21.67 -10.98 -15.71
CA ASN A 16 21.19 -9.85 -16.50
C ASN A 16 20.45 -10.29 -17.76
N GLU A 17 20.96 -11.28 -18.48
CA GLU A 17 20.30 -11.87 -19.66
C GLU A 17 18.94 -12.49 -19.30
N TRP A 18 18.86 -13.21 -18.18
CA TRP A 18 17.59 -13.77 -17.71
C TRP A 18 16.56 -12.68 -17.43
N ARG A 19 16.95 -11.62 -16.75
CA ARG A 19 16.07 -10.47 -16.46
C ARG A 19 15.60 -9.76 -17.73
N ASP A 20 16.46 -9.59 -18.70
CA ASP A 20 16.09 -8.99 -19.99
C ASP A 20 15.16 -9.90 -20.79
N ARG A 21 15.37 -11.22 -20.80
CA ARG A 21 14.42 -12.19 -21.38
C ARG A 21 13.07 -12.15 -20.66
N PHE A 22 13.07 -12.08 -19.33
CA PHE A 22 11.85 -11.97 -18.53
C PHE A 22 11.11 -10.66 -18.83
N ALA A 23 11.79 -9.53 -18.91
CA ALA A 23 11.19 -8.26 -19.31
C ALA A 23 10.58 -8.33 -20.70
N THR A 24 11.30 -8.93 -21.67
CA THR A 24 10.81 -9.11 -23.05
C THR A 24 9.60 -10.04 -23.11
N SER A 25 9.57 -11.12 -22.32
CA SER A 25 8.42 -12.03 -22.26
C SER A 25 7.15 -11.35 -21.71
N LEU A 26 7.31 -10.31 -20.90
CA LEU A 26 6.21 -9.48 -20.40
C LEU A 26 5.85 -8.31 -21.34
N GLY A 27 6.50 -8.20 -22.50
CA GLY A 27 6.26 -7.14 -23.48
C GLY A 27 6.89 -5.80 -23.12
N VAL A 28 7.92 -5.78 -22.25
CA VAL A 28 8.60 -4.55 -21.83
C VAL A 28 9.82 -4.30 -22.72
N SER A 29 9.63 -3.51 -23.79
CA SER A 29 10.69 -3.09 -24.69
C SER A 29 11.63 -2.06 -24.04
N PRO A 30 12.85 -1.83 -24.59
CA PRO A 30 13.74 -0.78 -24.11
C PRO A 30 13.11 0.62 -24.17
N GLN A 31 12.34 0.92 -25.23
CA GLN A 31 11.60 2.17 -25.35
C GLN A 31 10.54 2.31 -24.26
N ARG A 32 9.83 1.21 -23.97
CA ARG A 32 8.82 1.20 -22.91
C ARG A 32 9.43 1.44 -21.53
N LYS A 33 10.64 0.95 -21.24
CA LYS A 33 11.36 1.24 -19.99
C LYS A 33 11.61 2.75 -19.81
N GLU A 34 11.95 3.46 -20.87
CA GLU A 34 12.13 4.92 -20.86
C GLU A 34 10.83 5.66 -20.60
N GLU A 35 9.75 5.29 -21.32
CA GLU A 35 8.42 5.86 -21.14
C GLU A 35 7.94 5.71 -19.71
N ILE A 36 8.01 4.49 -19.14
CA ILE A 36 7.60 4.20 -17.76
C ILE A 36 8.33 5.12 -16.77
N TYR A 37 9.65 5.28 -16.97
CA TYR A 37 10.43 6.11 -16.06
C TYR A 37 10.02 7.57 -16.14
N LEU A 38 9.74 8.08 -17.34
CA LEU A 38 9.27 9.45 -17.57
C LEU A 38 7.85 9.64 -17.01
N ASP A 39 6.92 8.72 -17.33
CA ASP A 39 5.53 8.76 -16.85
C ASP A 39 5.48 8.79 -15.31
N LEU A 40 6.25 7.91 -14.65
CA LEU A 40 6.33 7.89 -13.18
C LEU A 40 7.03 9.14 -12.62
N SER A 41 7.99 9.70 -13.35
CA SER A 41 8.61 10.98 -12.95
C SER A 41 7.65 12.16 -13.09
N GLU A 42 6.75 12.13 -14.06
CA GLU A 42 5.71 13.15 -14.26
C GLU A 42 4.57 13.00 -13.25
N SER A 43 4.15 11.78 -12.95
CA SER A 43 3.10 11.50 -11.96
C SER A 43 3.45 11.96 -10.53
N ALA A 44 4.73 12.15 -10.23
CA ALA A 44 5.18 12.74 -8.97
C ALA A 44 5.17 14.28 -8.98
N THR A 45 4.53 14.93 -9.98
CA THR A 45 4.46 16.39 -10.14
C THR A 45 3.17 16.94 -9.52
N LEU A 46 3.29 18.08 -8.81
CA LEU A 46 2.17 18.69 -8.07
C LEU A 46 1.37 19.71 -8.89
N ARG A 47 1.66 19.86 -10.18
CA ARG A 47 1.16 20.98 -11.00
C ARG A 47 -0.21 20.76 -11.61
N ASP A 48 -0.68 19.54 -11.68
CA ASP A 48 -1.94 19.21 -12.33
C ASP A 48 -3.13 19.49 -11.40
N PRO A 49 -3.98 20.49 -11.68
CA PRO A 49 -5.19 20.74 -10.91
C PRO A 49 -6.13 19.56 -10.90
N SER A 50 -6.18 18.78 -11.99
CA SER A 50 -7.02 17.58 -12.10
C SER A 50 -6.64 16.53 -11.06
N TYR A 51 -5.34 16.34 -10.81
CA TYR A 51 -4.84 15.48 -9.76
C TYR A 51 -5.39 15.84 -8.38
N TRP A 52 -5.40 17.12 -8.03
CA TRP A 52 -5.89 17.61 -6.73
C TRP A 52 -7.39 17.45 -6.58
N LEU A 53 -8.15 17.74 -7.64
CA LEU A 53 -9.59 17.50 -7.64
C LEU A 53 -9.92 16.01 -7.47
N GLN A 54 -9.19 15.14 -8.15
CA GLN A 54 -9.36 13.69 -7.99
C GLN A 54 -9.08 13.23 -6.55
N ILE A 55 -8.01 13.75 -5.90
CA ILE A 55 -7.73 13.45 -4.48
C ILE A 55 -8.89 13.89 -3.58
N LEU A 56 -9.37 15.12 -3.74
CA LEU A 56 -10.45 15.65 -2.91
C LEU A 56 -11.76 14.88 -3.11
N PHE A 57 -12.17 14.64 -4.36
CA PHE A 57 -13.38 13.88 -4.63
C PHE A 57 -13.28 12.42 -4.19
N ALA A 58 -12.16 11.76 -4.44
CA ALA A 58 -11.93 10.41 -3.94
C ALA A 58 -12.00 10.34 -2.41
N ALA A 59 -11.34 11.29 -1.71
CA ALA A 59 -11.41 11.36 -0.25
C ALA A 59 -12.85 11.63 0.25
N GLY A 60 -13.57 12.53 -0.42
CA GLY A 60 -14.96 12.84 -0.08
C GLY A 60 -15.87 11.64 -0.24
N ILE A 61 -15.85 11.00 -1.41
CA ILE A 61 -16.68 9.82 -1.70
C ILE A 61 -16.31 8.66 -0.76
N ALA A 62 -15.02 8.43 -0.48
CA ALA A 62 -14.58 7.39 0.45
C ALA A 62 -15.07 7.66 1.88
N THR A 63 -14.96 8.91 2.35
CA THR A 63 -15.42 9.29 3.70
C THR A 63 -16.92 9.12 3.83
N LEU A 64 -17.70 9.56 2.84
CA LEU A 64 -19.15 9.36 2.82
C LEU A 64 -19.51 7.86 2.72
N GLY A 65 -18.80 7.08 1.90
CA GLY A 65 -18.99 5.64 1.80
C GLY A 65 -18.71 4.91 3.12
N LEU A 66 -17.70 5.32 3.88
CA LEU A 66 -17.38 4.80 5.20
C LEU A 66 -18.48 5.10 6.21
N THR A 67 -18.98 6.34 6.25
CA THR A 67 -20.05 6.75 7.17
C THR A 67 -21.42 6.14 6.79
N LEU A 68 -21.68 5.93 5.51
CA LEU A 68 -22.88 5.25 5.01
C LEU A 68 -22.80 3.72 5.12
N ASN A 69 -21.70 3.18 5.57
CA ASN A 69 -21.42 1.74 5.62
C ASN A 69 -21.64 1.04 4.27
N SER A 70 -21.21 1.68 3.17
CA SER A 70 -21.44 1.22 1.80
C SER A 70 -20.13 0.84 1.11
N PRO A 71 -19.80 -0.47 1.02
CA PRO A 71 -18.61 -0.94 0.29
C PRO A 71 -18.60 -0.49 -1.17
N ALA A 72 -19.76 -0.45 -1.84
CA ALA A 72 -19.87 -0.07 -3.24
C ALA A 72 -19.42 1.38 -3.49
N VAL A 73 -19.82 2.32 -2.62
CA VAL A 73 -19.42 3.73 -2.69
C VAL A 73 -17.91 3.86 -2.43
N ILE A 74 -17.40 3.11 -1.45
CA ILE A 74 -15.96 3.10 -1.14
C ILE A 74 -15.15 2.61 -2.35
N ILE A 75 -15.59 1.54 -3.02
CA ILE A 75 -14.94 1.02 -4.24
C ILE A 75 -14.96 2.08 -5.35
N GLY A 76 -16.08 2.78 -5.53
CA GLY A 76 -16.17 3.89 -6.49
C GLY A 76 -15.15 4.99 -6.25
N ALA A 77 -14.90 5.36 -4.99
CA ALA A 77 -13.89 6.33 -4.62
C ALA A 77 -12.46 5.88 -4.98
N MET A 78 -12.17 4.59 -4.81
CA MET A 78 -10.85 4.02 -5.11
C MET A 78 -10.51 4.09 -6.61
N LEU A 79 -11.52 4.00 -7.48
CA LEU A 79 -11.36 4.09 -8.94
C LEU A 79 -10.87 5.48 -9.40
N ILE A 80 -11.21 6.51 -8.63
CA ILE A 80 -10.89 7.91 -8.95
C ILE A 80 -9.53 8.32 -8.36
N SER A 81 -9.08 7.63 -7.32
CA SER A 81 -7.88 8.02 -6.55
C SER A 81 -6.59 7.94 -7.35
N PRO A 82 -5.82 9.04 -7.51
CA PRO A 82 -4.59 9.09 -8.30
C PRO A 82 -3.33 8.73 -7.49
N LEU A 83 -3.45 8.14 -6.30
CA LEU A 83 -2.30 7.87 -5.40
C LEU A 83 -1.29 6.87 -5.99
N MET A 84 -1.68 6.06 -6.98
CA MET A 84 -0.80 5.05 -7.60
C MET A 84 0.50 5.65 -8.14
N GLY A 85 0.41 6.79 -8.84
CA GLY A 85 1.57 7.42 -9.51
C GLY A 85 2.72 7.71 -8.55
N PRO A 86 2.54 8.53 -7.51
CA PRO A 86 3.59 8.83 -6.53
C PRO A 86 4.12 7.60 -5.80
N ILE A 87 3.28 6.59 -5.53
CA ILE A 87 3.68 5.37 -4.82
C ILE A 87 4.60 4.51 -5.69
N LEU A 88 4.23 4.28 -6.95
CA LEU A 88 5.07 3.54 -7.89
C LEU A 88 6.34 4.32 -8.25
N ALA A 89 6.28 5.65 -8.35
CA ALA A 89 7.46 6.50 -8.49
C ALA A 89 8.44 6.32 -7.31
N GLY A 90 7.91 6.17 -6.08
CA GLY A 90 8.70 5.82 -4.90
C GLY A 90 9.38 4.45 -5.03
N GLY A 91 8.63 3.42 -5.45
CA GLY A 91 9.16 2.08 -5.73
C GLY A 91 10.26 2.08 -6.80
N LEU A 92 10.06 2.84 -7.89
CA LEU A 92 11.06 3.02 -8.93
C LEU A 92 12.30 3.77 -8.42
N ALA A 93 12.12 4.78 -7.57
CA ALA A 93 13.22 5.51 -6.95
C ALA A 93 14.10 4.60 -6.10
N PHE A 94 13.50 3.70 -5.33
CA PHE A 94 14.24 2.68 -4.57
C PHE A 94 14.94 1.68 -5.50
N ALA A 95 14.29 1.21 -6.56
CA ALA A 95 14.87 0.28 -7.52
C ALA A 95 16.07 0.89 -8.28
N SER A 96 15.97 2.16 -8.69
CA SER A 96 17.00 2.84 -9.48
C SER A 96 18.08 3.55 -8.65
N GLY A 97 17.85 3.72 -7.34
CA GLY A 97 18.69 4.54 -6.47
C GLY A 97 18.57 6.05 -6.75
N ASP A 98 17.42 6.47 -7.29
CA ASP A 98 17.18 7.85 -7.68
C ASP A 98 16.56 8.67 -6.53
N LEU A 99 17.42 9.31 -5.76
CA LEU A 99 16.99 10.12 -4.62
C LEU A 99 16.11 11.31 -5.00
N ILE A 100 16.34 11.93 -6.17
CA ILE A 100 15.54 13.09 -6.59
C ILE A 100 14.12 12.66 -6.88
N LEU A 101 13.93 11.53 -7.58
CA LEU A 101 12.62 10.94 -7.81
C LEU A 101 11.98 10.53 -6.48
N GLY A 102 12.74 9.90 -5.59
CA GLY A 102 12.25 9.48 -4.27
C GLY A 102 11.74 10.63 -3.42
N LEU A 103 12.50 11.74 -3.34
CA LEU A 103 12.06 12.94 -2.61
C LEU A 103 10.81 13.57 -3.22
N ARG A 104 10.74 13.67 -4.55
CA ARG A 104 9.56 14.22 -5.23
C ARG A 104 8.33 13.36 -4.99
N ALA A 105 8.47 12.05 -5.17
CA ALA A 105 7.40 11.08 -4.95
C ALA A 105 6.90 11.10 -3.49
N SER A 106 7.83 11.10 -2.52
CA SER A 106 7.49 11.18 -1.10
C SER A 106 6.81 12.49 -0.72
N PHE A 107 7.27 13.62 -1.27
CA PHE A 107 6.67 14.92 -1.01
C PHE A 107 5.26 15.03 -1.63
N SER A 108 5.10 14.58 -2.87
CA SER A 108 3.80 14.52 -3.55
C SER A 108 2.82 13.64 -2.78
N LEU A 109 3.25 12.44 -2.39
CA LEU A 109 2.44 11.51 -1.61
C LEU A 109 2.03 12.10 -0.25
N LEU A 110 2.99 12.67 0.50
CA LEU A 110 2.72 13.29 1.80
C LEU A 110 1.67 14.42 1.69
N LEU A 111 1.83 15.28 0.71
CA LEU A 111 0.90 16.39 0.50
C LEU A 111 -0.49 15.89 0.09
N SER A 112 -0.56 14.84 -0.75
CA SER A 112 -1.82 14.19 -1.13
C SER A 112 -2.52 13.53 0.06
N CYS A 113 -1.77 12.85 0.94
CA CYS A 113 -2.30 12.29 2.17
C CYS A 113 -2.85 13.37 3.09
N LEU A 114 -2.11 14.46 3.29
CA LEU A 114 -2.55 15.57 4.11
C LEU A 114 -3.82 16.24 3.56
N ALA A 115 -3.90 16.43 2.23
CA ALA A 115 -5.09 17.00 1.60
C ALA A 115 -6.32 16.07 1.77
N ALA A 116 -6.16 14.75 1.55
CA ALA A 116 -7.22 13.77 1.73
C ALA A 116 -7.68 13.70 3.19
N ILE A 117 -6.76 13.66 4.15
CA ILE A 117 -7.08 13.66 5.59
C ILE A 117 -7.81 14.95 5.96
N ALA A 118 -7.29 16.11 5.58
CA ALA A 118 -7.90 17.41 5.89
C ALA A 118 -9.32 17.52 5.35
N PHE A 119 -9.54 17.07 4.10
CA PHE A 119 -10.88 17.06 3.50
C PHE A 119 -11.82 16.08 4.19
N SER A 120 -11.35 14.88 4.57
CA SER A 120 -12.12 13.93 5.36
C SER A 120 -12.50 14.50 6.73
N VAL A 121 -11.55 15.15 7.44
CA VAL A 121 -11.83 15.84 8.72
C VAL A 121 -12.90 16.90 8.55
N LEU A 122 -12.80 17.74 7.51
CA LEU A 122 -13.79 18.76 7.21
C LEU A 122 -15.18 18.16 7.01
N LEU A 123 -15.30 17.12 6.19
CA LEU A 123 -16.58 16.45 5.94
C LEU A 123 -17.16 15.84 7.21
N VAL A 124 -16.37 15.13 8.00
CA VAL A 124 -16.81 14.54 9.28
C VAL A 124 -17.26 15.62 10.26
N GLY A 125 -16.60 16.78 10.26
CA GLY A 125 -17.02 17.95 11.05
C GLY A 125 -18.42 18.45 10.67
N LEU A 126 -18.77 18.39 9.39
CA LEU A 126 -20.08 18.82 8.86
C LEU A 126 -21.19 17.77 9.03
N LEU A 127 -20.84 16.48 9.16
CA LEU A 127 -21.83 15.41 9.28
C LEU A 127 -22.42 15.35 10.68
N PRO A 128 -23.76 15.21 10.82
CA PRO A 128 -24.40 15.02 12.10
C PRO A 128 -24.22 13.61 12.69
N PHE A 129 -23.94 12.62 11.84
CA PHE A 129 -23.77 11.22 12.22
C PHE A 129 -22.27 10.86 12.30
N LYS A 130 -21.84 10.34 13.44
CA LYS A 130 -20.44 9.97 13.70
C LYS A 130 -20.35 8.60 14.38
N GLU A 131 -21.20 7.68 13.96
CA GLU A 131 -21.22 6.31 14.48
C GLU A 131 -20.11 5.47 13.85
N MET A 132 -19.54 4.58 14.64
CA MET A 132 -18.54 3.61 14.17
C MET A 132 -19.23 2.56 13.31
N THR A 133 -19.09 2.65 12.00
CA THR A 133 -19.63 1.65 11.06
C THR A 133 -18.73 0.42 11.00
N SER A 134 -19.25 -0.72 10.49
CA SER A 134 -18.45 -1.92 10.28
C SER A 134 -17.33 -1.71 9.27
N GLU A 135 -17.54 -0.85 8.26
CA GLU A 135 -16.53 -0.49 7.27
C GLU A 135 -15.37 0.32 7.86
N ILE A 136 -15.65 1.19 8.84
CA ILE A 136 -14.61 1.93 9.59
C ILE A 136 -13.87 0.96 10.51
N ALA A 137 -14.60 0.16 11.29
CA ALA A 137 -14.04 -0.79 12.24
C ALA A 137 -13.08 -1.80 11.56
N ALA A 138 -13.48 -2.33 10.40
CA ALA A 138 -12.66 -3.28 9.63
C ALA A 138 -11.30 -2.70 9.20
N ARG A 139 -11.16 -1.37 9.14
CA ARG A 139 -9.91 -0.69 8.73
C ARG A 139 -9.13 -0.07 9.88
N THR A 140 -9.51 -0.39 11.12
CA THR A 140 -8.78 0.07 12.32
C THR A 140 -7.85 -0.98 12.90
N GLN A 141 -7.94 -2.22 12.42
CA GLN A 141 -7.14 -3.35 12.91
C GLN A 141 -6.44 -4.03 11.73
N PRO A 142 -5.18 -3.65 11.42
CA PRO A 142 -4.41 -4.29 10.35
C PRO A 142 -4.21 -5.78 10.64
N ASN A 143 -4.42 -6.62 9.63
CA ASN A 143 -4.18 -8.05 9.73
C ASN A 143 -3.17 -8.54 8.66
N THR A 144 -2.74 -9.79 8.79
CA THR A 144 -1.76 -10.38 7.87
C THR A 144 -2.31 -10.54 6.44
N LEU A 145 -3.64 -10.69 6.30
CA LEU A 145 -4.28 -10.82 5.00
C LEU A 145 -4.29 -9.47 4.26
N ASP A 146 -4.48 -8.35 4.98
CA ASP A 146 -4.36 -7.01 4.40
C ASP A 146 -2.96 -6.77 3.82
N LEU A 147 -1.91 -7.22 4.54
CA LEU A 147 -0.54 -7.16 4.07
C LEU A 147 -0.35 -8.00 2.80
N ALA A 148 -0.90 -9.23 2.74
CA ALA A 148 -0.83 -10.08 1.55
C ALA A 148 -1.53 -9.41 0.35
N VAL A 149 -2.72 -8.84 0.55
CA VAL A 149 -3.45 -8.07 -0.47
C VAL A 149 -2.60 -6.90 -0.97
N ALA A 150 -1.96 -6.15 -0.07
CA ALA A 150 -1.10 -5.03 -0.43
C ALA A 150 0.13 -5.48 -1.26
N LEU A 151 0.77 -6.59 -0.90
CA LEU A 151 1.89 -7.17 -1.66
C LEU A 151 1.47 -7.56 -3.08
N PHE A 152 0.35 -8.27 -3.23
CA PHE A 152 -0.18 -8.63 -4.55
C PHE A 152 -0.61 -7.40 -5.36
N SER A 153 -1.23 -6.43 -4.72
CA SER A 153 -1.64 -5.16 -5.36
C SER A 153 -0.45 -4.38 -5.90
N GLY A 154 0.63 -4.29 -5.12
CA GLY A 154 1.88 -3.65 -5.55
C GLY A 154 2.55 -4.39 -6.71
N ALA A 155 2.57 -5.72 -6.67
CA ALA A 155 3.14 -6.53 -7.74
C ALA A 155 2.35 -6.37 -9.05
N ILE A 156 1.03 -6.59 -9.02
CA ILE A 156 0.20 -6.50 -10.23
C ILE A 156 0.15 -5.07 -10.78
N GLY A 157 0.07 -4.06 -9.91
CA GLY A 157 0.08 -2.65 -10.30
C GLY A 157 1.37 -2.27 -11.02
N SER A 158 2.51 -2.71 -10.51
CA SER A 158 3.82 -2.45 -11.12
C SER A 158 4.01 -3.19 -12.45
N ILE A 159 3.58 -4.45 -12.56
CA ILE A 159 3.63 -5.20 -13.80
C ILE A 159 2.73 -4.55 -14.85
N ALA A 160 1.53 -4.16 -14.48
CA ALA A 160 0.55 -3.62 -15.40
C ALA A 160 0.96 -2.24 -15.97
N ILE A 161 1.60 -1.37 -15.18
CA ILE A 161 2.15 -0.11 -15.71
C ILE A 161 3.33 -0.36 -16.65
N CYS A 162 4.08 -1.46 -16.44
CA CYS A 162 5.21 -1.81 -17.30
C CYS A 162 4.77 -2.39 -18.65
N ARG A 163 3.61 -3.01 -18.72
CA ARG A 163 3.12 -3.59 -19.97
C ARG A 163 2.51 -2.52 -20.89
N GLU A 164 2.71 -2.70 -22.18
CA GLU A 164 2.04 -1.91 -23.20
C GLU A 164 0.60 -2.40 -23.35
N VAL A 165 -0.33 -1.84 -22.56
CA VAL A 165 -1.75 -2.22 -22.66
C VAL A 165 -2.50 -1.06 -23.31
N LYS A 166 -3.00 -1.30 -24.51
CA LYS A 166 -3.85 -0.34 -25.25
C LYS A 166 -5.28 -0.39 -24.70
N GLY A 167 -5.81 0.74 -24.25
CA GLY A 167 -7.22 0.89 -23.91
C GLY A 167 -7.54 0.92 -22.40
N VAL A 168 -8.79 0.59 -22.07
CA VAL A 168 -9.43 0.72 -20.73
C VAL A 168 -8.69 -0.05 -19.61
N VAL A 169 -7.84 -0.99 -19.95
CA VAL A 169 -7.08 -1.84 -18.99
C VAL A 169 -6.04 -1.06 -18.19
N THR A 170 -5.70 0.17 -18.58
CA THR A 170 -4.73 1.03 -17.88
C THR A 170 -5.21 1.50 -16.49
N SER A 171 -6.52 1.50 -16.23
CA SER A 171 -7.08 1.89 -14.94
C SER A 171 -7.05 0.79 -13.88
N ILE A 172 -7.03 -0.48 -14.27
CA ILE A 172 -7.08 -1.64 -13.35
C ILE A 172 -5.94 -1.64 -12.33
N PRO A 173 -4.66 -1.35 -12.71
CA PRO A 173 -3.56 -1.29 -11.75
C PRO A 173 -3.75 -0.24 -10.67
N GLY A 174 -4.28 0.93 -11.06
CA GLY A 174 -4.57 2.03 -10.13
C GLY A 174 -5.58 1.63 -9.07
N VAL A 175 -6.61 0.90 -9.50
CA VAL A 175 -7.66 0.39 -8.62
C VAL A 175 -7.08 -0.56 -7.58
N ALA A 176 -6.27 -1.55 -7.98
CA ALA A 176 -5.70 -2.53 -7.08
C ALA A 176 -4.88 -1.88 -5.95
N ILE A 177 -4.10 -0.84 -6.26
CA ILE A 177 -3.31 -0.09 -5.28
C ILE A 177 -4.21 0.82 -4.42
N ALA A 178 -5.18 1.51 -5.03
CA ALA A 178 -6.05 2.44 -4.34
C ALA A 178 -6.99 1.74 -3.34
N VAL A 179 -7.40 0.48 -3.62
CA VAL A 179 -8.19 -0.37 -2.71
C VAL A 179 -7.51 -0.51 -1.35
N ALA A 180 -6.21 -0.69 -1.34
CA ALA A 180 -5.45 -0.90 -0.12
C ALA A 180 -5.13 0.39 0.66
N LEU A 181 -5.23 1.58 0.04
CA LEU A 181 -4.67 2.82 0.60
C LEU A 181 -5.69 3.91 0.87
N MET A 182 -6.64 4.17 -0.05
CA MET A 182 -7.55 5.31 0.08
C MET A 182 -8.49 5.19 1.29
N PRO A 183 -9.16 4.05 1.55
CA PRO A 183 -10.07 3.94 2.68
C PRO A 183 -9.37 4.05 4.05
N PRO A 184 -8.23 3.38 4.32
CA PRO A 184 -7.51 3.58 5.57
C PRO A 184 -7.09 5.04 5.80
N LEU A 185 -6.71 5.76 4.74
CA LEU A 185 -6.37 7.17 4.81
C LEU A 185 -7.57 8.03 5.23
N CYS A 186 -8.76 7.74 4.67
CA CYS A 186 -10.00 8.43 5.05
C CYS A 186 -10.46 8.05 6.46
N VAL A 187 -10.17 6.83 6.94
CA VAL A 187 -10.39 6.43 8.34
C VAL A 187 -9.51 7.24 9.30
N VAL A 188 -8.27 7.59 8.91
CA VAL A 188 -7.46 8.56 9.69
C VAL A 188 -8.19 9.89 9.81
N GLY A 189 -8.67 10.43 8.68
CA GLY A 189 -9.42 11.69 8.66
C GLY A 189 -10.71 11.62 9.49
N TYR A 190 -11.47 10.54 9.38
CA TYR A 190 -12.64 10.28 10.20
C TYR A 190 -12.30 10.27 11.69
N GLY A 191 -11.27 9.50 12.08
CA GLY A 191 -10.84 9.41 13.47
C GLY A 191 -10.40 10.76 14.06
N VAL A 192 -9.64 11.55 13.29
CA VAL A 192 -9.26 12.92 13.70
C VAL A 192 -10.49 13.82 13.82
N GLY A 193 -11.44 13.75 12.86
CA GLY A 193 -12.69 14.51 12.88
C GLY A 193 -13.54 14.18 14.13
N VAL A 194 -13.67 12.90 14.49
CA VAL A 194 -14.34 12.45 15.73
C VAL A 194 -13.58 12.90 16.96
N ALA A 195 -12.25 12.81 16.96
CA ALA A 195 -11.44 13.25 18.10
C ALA A 195 -11.59 14.74 18.43
N VAL A 196 -11.72 15.57 17.40
CA VAL A 196 -11.91 17.03 17.55
C VAL A 196 -13.34 17.37 17.97
N SER A 197 -14.35 16.61 17.50
CA SER A 197 -15.76 17.01 17.64
C SER A 197 -16.54 16.31 18.75
N LEU A 198 -16.12 15.11 19.20
CA LEU A 198 -16.88 14.29 20.17
C LEU A 198 -16.00 13.70 21.28
N ASN A 199 -15.13 12.75 20.95
CA ASN A 199 -14.36 11.95 21.91
C ASN A 199 -12.91 11.81 21.45
N GLY A 200 -12.02 12.58 22.10
CA GLY A 200 -10.61 12.62 21.74
C GLY A 200 -9.90 11.27 21.81
N ALA A 201 -10.20 10.45 22.81
CA ALA A 201 -9.53 9.16 23.00
C ALA A 201 -9.95 8.11 21.95
N GLU A 202 -11.25 8.01 21.69
CA GLU A 202 -11.82 7.06 20.73
C GLU A 202 -11.45 7.43 19.29
N GLY A 203 -11.66 8.71 18.91
CA GLY A 203 -11.27 9.20 17.60
C GLY A 203 -9.79 9.00 17.31
N MET A 204 -8.92 9.26 18.29
CA MET A 204 -7.48 9.04 18.12
C MET A 204 -7.10 7.55 18.00
N ARG A 205 -7.85 6.64 18.65
CA ARG A 205 -7.67 5.19 18.48
C ARG A 205 -7.98 4.78 17.04
N VAL A 206 -9.11 5.26 16.49
CA VAL A 206 -9.51 5.03 15.09
C VAL A 206 -8.47 5.59 14.13
N ALA A 207 -8.03 6.83 14.32
CA ALA A 207 -7.01 7.45 13.48
C ALA A 207 -5.69 6.67 13.48
N ARG A 208 -5.23 6.20 14.65
CA ARG A 208 -4.01 5.38 14.75
C ARG A 208 -4.16 4.04 14.05
N GLY A 209 -5.30 3.36 14.19
CA GLY A 209 -5.57 2.09 13.51
C GLY A 209 -5.55 2.24 11.98
N GLY A 210 -6.31 3.20 11.46
CA GLY A 210 -6.32 3.51 10.01
C GLY A 210 -4.94 3.92 9.49
N GLY A 211 -4.21 4.74 10.27
CA GLY A 211 -2.85 5.16 9.94
C GLY A 211 -1.86 4.00 9.88
N LEU A 212 -1.94 3.07 10.82
CA LEU A 212 -1.10 1.88 10.82
C LEU A 212 -1.38 1.00 9.61
N LEU A 213 -2.65 0.74 9.28
CA LEU A 213 -3.04 -0.02 8.11
C LEU A 213 -2.56 0.67 6.82
N PHE A 214 -2.75 1.98 6.69
CA PHE A 214 -2.27 2.76 5.56
C PHE A 214 -0.75 2.63 5.38
N LEU A 215 0.03 2.84 6.45
CA LEU A 215 1.50 2.76 6.40
C LEU A 215 1.98 1.34 6.07
N THR A 216 1.37 0.32 6.65
CA THR A 216 1.70 -1.09 6.36
C THR A 216 1.50 -1.39 4.88
N ASN A 217 0.34 -1.02 4.32
CA ASN A 217 0.02 -1.24 2.93
C ASN A 217 0.90 -0.42 1.99
N LEU A 218 1.17 0.84 2.33
CA LEU A 218 2.07 1.71 1.57
C LEU A 218 3.48 1.10 1.45
N VAL A 219 4.05 0.64 2.56
CA VAL A 219 5.38 0.03 2.57
C VAL A 219 5.38 -1.28 1.77
N ALA A 220 4.35 -2.12 1.92
CA ALA A 220 4.21 -3.37 1.18
C ALA A 220 4.12 -3.15 -0.34
N ILE A 221 3.28 -2.21 -0.78
CA ILE A 221 3.11 -1.88 -2.20
C ILE A 221 4.41 -1.30 -2.76
N THR A 222 5.04 -0.36 -2.07
CA THR A 222 6.30 0.26 -2.51
C THR A 222 7.42 -0.77 -2.59
N PHE A 223 7.48 -1.71 -1.64
CA PHE A 223 8.46 -2.80 -1.64
C PHE A 223 8.28 -3.73 -2.84
N THR A 224 7.07 -4.21 -3.10
CA THR A 224 6.82 -5.09 -4.25
C THR A 224 6.99 -4.38 -5.58
N ALA A 225 6.62 -3.10 -5.67
CA ALA A 225 6.92 -2.27 -6.83
C ALA A 225 8.43 -2.17 -7.08
N MET A 226 9.22 -1.91 -6.03
CA MET A 226 10.68 -1.91 -6.11
C MET A 226 11.22 -3.24 -6.64
N LEU A 227 10.73 -4.38 -6.11
CA LEU A 227 11.18 -5.71 -6.57
C LEU A 227 10.85 -5.95 -8.04
N VAL A 228 9.65 -5.58 -8.49
CA VAL A 228 9.24 -5.70 -9.89
C VAL A 228 10.12 -4.85 -10.80
N PHE A 229 10.34 -3.57 -10.47
CA PHE A 229 11.19 -2.69 -11.27
C PHE A 229 12.65 -3.15 -11.29
N LEU A 230 13.16 -3.70 -10.19
CA LEU A 230 14.48 -4.34 -10.15
C LEU A 230 14.52 -5.57 -11.06
N ALA A 231 13.49 -6.43 -11.02
CA ALA A 231 13.43 -7.63 -11.86
C ALA A 231 13.38 -7.29 -13.36
N LEU A 232 12.64 -6.23 -13.73
CA LEU A 232 12.48 -5.78 -15.11
C LEU A 232 13.63 -4.89 -15.61
N ARG A 233 14.60 -4.53 -14.75
CA ARG A 233 15.71 -3.62 -15.09
C ARG A 233 15.25 -2.34 -15.77
N ILE A 234 14.32 -1.62 -15.15
CA ILE A 234 13.83 -0.35 -15.71
C ILE A 234 14.93 0.72 -15.71
N ASP A 235 15.94 0.61 -14.86
CA ASP A 235 17.02 1.57 -14.61
C ASP A 235 18.25 1.37 -15.51
N THR A 236 18.08 1.10 -16.80
CA THR A 236 19.22 1.01 -17.74
C THR A 236 19.95 2.34 -17.88
N GLU A 237 21.25 2.33 -18.24
CA GLU A 237 22.02 3.58 -18.38
C GLU A 237 21.43 4.52 -19.44
N GLN A 238 20.88 3.98 -20.52
CA GLN A 238 20.18 4.75 -21.56
C GLN A 238 18.99 5.51 -20.97
N VAL A 239 18.17 4.85 -20.15
CA VAL A 239 17.03 5.48 -19.45
C VAL A 239 17.50 6.58 -18.50
N LYS A 240 18.58 6.32 -17.74
CA LYS A 240 19.13 7.32 -16.81
C LYS A 240 19.62 8.59 -17.52
N ASP A 241 20.26 8.45 -18.66
CA ASP A 241 20.75 9.60 -19.43
C ASP A 241 19.60 10.44 -19.96
N ARG A 242 18.55 9.82 -20.50
CA ARG A 242 17.34 10.50 -20.97
C ARG A 242 16.62 11.25 -19.85
N VAL A 243 16.48 10.59 -18.68
CA VAL A 243 15.89 11.22 -17.50
C VAL A 243 16.73 12.40 -16.99
N ARG A 244 18.07 12.32 -17.08
CA ARG A 244 18.95 13.46 -16.73
C ARG A 244 18.69 14.68 -17.63
N GLU A 245 18.49 14.47 -18.92
CA GLU A 245 18.14 15.54 -19.88
C GLU A 245 16.78 16.14 -19.54
N TRP A 246 15.76 15.33 -19.38
CA TRP A 246 14.41 15.78 -19.00
C TRP A 246 14.40 16.62 -17.71
N ARG A 247 15.17 16.20 -16.71
CA ARG A 247 15.29 16.93 -15.42
C ARG A 247 15.93 18.28 -15.51
N ARG A 248 16.78 18.54 -16.51
CA ARG A 248 17.40 19.86 -16.68
C ARG A 248 16.37 20.93 -16.99
N GLY A 249 15.31 20.58 -17.69
CA GLY A 249 14.19 21.48 -18.03
C GLY A 249 13.11 21.59 -16.96
N ASN A 250 13.07 20.72 -15.96
CA ASN A 250 11.98 20.68 -14.98
C ASN A 250 12.31 21.49 -13.70
N ARG A 251 11.50 22.54 -13.42
CA ARG A 251 11.70 23.45 -12.27
C ARG A 251 11.63 22.76 -10.91
N GLU A 252 10.75 21.78 -10.72
CA GLU A 252 10.62 21.05 -9.45
C GLU A 252 11.86 20.20 -9.16
N SER A 253 12.47 19.64 -10.19
CA SER A 253 13.76 18.95 -10.06
C SER A 253 14.90 19.89 -9.67
N VAL A 254 14.81 21.18 -10.03
CA VAL A 254 15.76 22.21 -9.61
C VAL A 254 15.58 22.51 -8.12
N VAL A 255 14.36 22.66 -7.62
CA VAL A 255 14.06 22.87 -6.19
C VAL A 255 14.50 21.68 -5.35
N ALA A 256 14.18 20.46 -5.77
CA ALA A 256 14.64 19.25 -5.06
C ALA A 256 16.17 19.17 -4.98
N ARG A 257 16.87 19.54 -6.07
CA ARG A 257 18.36 19.62 -6.07
C ARG A 257 18.89 20.71 -5.13
N SER A 258 18.23 21.87 -5.06
CA SER A 258 18.64 22.95 -4.17
C SER A 258 18.50 22.56 -2.69
N LEU A 259 17.43 21.86 -2.34
CA LEU A 259 17.23 21.31 -0.99
C LEU A 259 18.32 20.29 -0.64
N LEU A 260 18.62 19.36 -1.55
CA LEU A 260 19.69 18.37 -1.33
C LEU A 260 21.06 19.02 -1.11
N ARG A 261 21.37 20.10 -1.85
CA ARG A 261 22.62 20.88 -1.67
C ARG A 261 22.67 21.58 -0.31
N ARG A 262 21.53 22.13 0.15
CA ARG A 262 21.43 22.84 1.43
C ARG A 262 21.70 21.93 2.63
N PHE A 263 21.32 20.66 2.56
CA PHE A 263 21.54 19.67 3.63
C PHE A 263 22.90 18.95 3.56
N ARG A 264 23.84 19.38 2.70
CA ARG A 264 25.16 18.74 2.52
C ARG A 264 25.12 17.23 2.25
N ILE A 265 23.97 16.72 1.83
CA ILE A 265 23.74 15.30 1.60
C ILE A 265 24.34 14.86 0.24
N SER A 266 24.68 15.84 -0.63
CA SER A 266 24.99 15.59 -2.04
C SER A 266 26.20 14.68 -2.29
N ASP A 267 27.25 14.70 -1.44
CA ASP A 267 28.46 13.95 -1.71
C ASP A 267 28.42 12.51 -1.13
N LYS A 268 27.78 12.32 0.03
CA LYS A 268 27.56 10.97 0.61
C LYS A 268 26.48 10.20 -0.15
N VAL A 269 25.49 10.88 -0.69
CA VAL A 269 24.32 10.30 -1.34
C VAL A 269 24.56 9.99 -2.83
N ARG A 270 25.52 10.63 -3.48
CA ARG A 270 25.96 10.27 -4.84
C ARG A 270 26.42 8.80 -4.93
N ASN A 271 26.85 8.23 -3.80
CA ASN A 271 27.20 6.81 -3.68
C ASN A 271 26.00 5.88 -3.42
N ILE A 272 24.81 6.42 -3.09
CA ILE A 272 23.60 5.60 -2.85
C ILE A 272 23.06 5.00 -4.16
N GLY A 273 23.30 5.61 -5.31
CA GLY A 273 23.03 5.01 -6.63
C GLY A 273 23.87 3.78 -6.96
N GLY A 274 24.93 3.51 -6.22
CA GLY A 274 25.74 2.30 -6.31
C GLY A 274 25.10 1.09 -5.61
N LEU A 275 25.62 -0.10 -5.89
CA LEU A 275 25.17 -1.36 -5.28
C LEU A 275 25.01 -1.30 -3.74
N PRO A 276 25.96 -0.73 -2.94
CA PRO A 276 25.81 -0.69 -1.50
C PRO A 276 24.66 0.20 -1.03
N GLY A 277 24.40 1.33 -1.69
CA GLY A 277 23.29 2.20 -1.34
C GLY A 277 21.92 1.60 -1.64
N ARG A 278 21.79 0.87 -2.75
CA ARG A 278 20.57 0.11 -3.08
C ARG A 278 20.32 -0.98 -2.04
N LEU A 279 21.33 -1.72 -1.62
CA LEU A 279 21.23 -2.74 -0.57
C LEU A 279 20.76 -2.12 0.75
N VAL A 280 21.29 -0.98 1.15
CA VAL A 280 20.84 -0.25 2.35
C VAL A 280 19.38 0.14 2.22
N MET A 281 18.94 0.68 1.08
CA MET A 281 17.54 1.06 0.86
C MET A 281 16.63 -0.16 0.91
N ILE A 282 17.01 -1.29 0.30
CA ILE A 282 16.26 -2.55 0.37
C ILE A 282 16.16 -3.04 1.82
N LEU A 283 17.27 -3.03 2.56
CA LEU A 283 17.29 -3.45 3.96
C LEU A 283 16.41 -2.55 4.85
N VAL A 284 16.45 -1.24 4.64
CA VAL A 284 15.57 -0.29 5.36
C VAL A 284 14.09 -0.57 5.05
N THR A 285 13.74 -0.82 3.79
CA THR A 285 12.37 -1.14 3.41
C THR A 285 11.92 -2.46 4.01
N ILE A 286 12.78 -3.48 4.02
CA ILE A 286 12.51 -4.77 4.69
C ILE A 286 12.33 -4.56 6.20
N ALA A 287 13.19 -3.78 6.84
CA ALA A 287 13.07 -3.49 8.27
C ALA A 287 11.76 -2.76 8.61
N LEU A 288 11.34 -1.79 7.78
CA LEU A 288 10.07 -1.11 7.91
C LEU A 288 8.86 -2.05 7.74
N LEU A 289 8.95 -3.05 6.85
CA LEU A 289 7.94 -4.10 6.68
C LEU A 289 7.89 -5.07 7.86
N LEU A 290 9.04 -5.40 8.46
CA LEU A 290 9.09 -6.34 9.57
C LEU A 290 8.36 -5.83 10.81
N ILE A 291 8.33 -4.52 11.07
CA ILE A 291 7.64 -3.94 12.22
C ILE A 291 6.13 -4.26 12.20
N PRO A 292 5.35 -3.86 11.17
CA PRO A 292 3.94 -4.18 11.11
C PRO A 292 3.67 -5.70 10.94
N LEU A 293 4.57 -6.42 10.26
CA LEU A 293 4.44 -7.87 10.07
C LEU A 293 4.52 -8.63 11.40
N THR A 294 5.46 -8.30 12.28
CA THR A 294 5.57 -8.93 13.59
C THR A 294 4.38 -8.62 14.48
N GLN A 295 3.85 -7.39 14.43
CA GLN A 295 2.65 -7.01 15.16
C GLN A 295 1.42 -7.79 14.65
N SER A 296 1.23 -7.86 13.33
CA SER A 296 0.12 -8.58 12.70
C SER A 296 0.18 -10.10 12.98
N LEU A 297 1.36 -10.71 12.94
CA LEU A 297 1.54 -12.13 13.27
C LEU A 297 1.22 -12.42 14.75
N GLY A 298 1.55 -11.49 15.66
CA GLY A 298 1.17 -11.60 17.07
C GLY A 298 -0.33 -11.58 17.27
N GLN A 299 -1.04 -10.67 16.60
CA GLN A 299 -2.50 -10.57 16.63
C GLN A 299 -3.16 -11.82 16.03
N LEU A 300 -2.69 -12.28 14.87
CA LEU A 300 -3.22 -13.48 14.21
C LEU A 300 -3.10 -14.73 15.10
N LYS A 301 -1.95 -14.90 15.78
CA LYS A 301 -1.80 -15.99 16.76
C LYS A 301 -2.83 -15.88 17.88
N GLY A 302 -3.06 -14.68 18.41
CA GLY A 302 -4.07 -14.44 19.45
C GLY A 302 -5.48 -14.79 18.97
N GLU A 303 -5.87 -14.33 17.77
CA GLU A 303 -7.17 -14.63 17.18
C GLU A 303 -7.37 -16.12 16.90
N ILE A 304 -6.36 -16.81 16.32
CA ILE A 304 -6.44 -18.26 16.08
C ILE A 304 -6.62 -19.02 17.39
N THR A 305 -5.86 -18.64 18.42
CA THR A 305 -5.97 -19.28 19.74
C THR A 305 -7.35 -19.06 20.35
N ARG A 306 -7.87 -17.83 20.27
CA ARG A 306 -9.22 -17.47 20.75
C ARG A 306 -10.30 -18.25 19.99
N GLN A 307 -10.28 -18.27 18.66
CA GLN A 307 -11.22 -19.02 17.84
C GLN A 307 -11.16 -20.53 18.13
N GLN A 308 -9.97 -21.08 18.33
CA GLN A 308 -9.82 -22.49 18.71
C GLN A 308 -10.45 -22.78 20.09
N GLN A 309 -10.27 -21.88 21.06
CA GLN A 309 -10.90 -21.99 22.37
C GLN A 309 -12.42 -21.89 22.28
N GLU A 310 -12.95 -20.88 21.58
CA GLU A 310 -14.37 -20.69 21.34
C GLU A 310 -14.99 -21.90 20.64
N ASN A 311 -14.35 -22.43 19.60
CA ASN A 311 -14.81 -23.62 18.89
C ASN A 311 -14.75 -24.89 19.77
N ARG A 312 -13.79 -24.97 20.70
CA ARG A 312 -13.72 -26.06 21.68
C ARG A 312 -14.87 -25.95 22.66
N VAL A 313 -15.08 -24.79 23.27
CA VAL A 313 -16.18 -24.52 24.21
C VAL A 313 -17.52 -24.79 23.54
N ARG A 314 -17.72 -24.27 22.33
CA ARG A 314 -18.95 -24.48 21.56
C ARG A 314 -19.22 -25.97 21.31
N ARG A 315 -18.20 -26.74 20.91
CA ARG A 315 -18.35 -28.21 20.71
C ARG A 315 -18.74 -28.92 21.98
N VAL A 316 -18.04 -28.64 23.09
CA VAL A 316 -18.35 -29.27 24.39
C VAL A 316 -19.74 -28.90 24.87
N ALA A 317 -20.12 -27.62 24.77
CA ALA A 317 -21.45 -27.17 25.15
C ALA A 317 -22.55 -27.80 24.30
N THR A 318 -22.35 -27.93 23.00
CA THR A 318 -23.29 -28.63 22.10
C THR A 318 -23.42 -30.12 22.45
N GLN A 319 -22.31 -30.78 22.72
CA GLN A 319 -22.33 -32.20 23.15
C GLN A 319 -23.07 -32.39 24.46
N LEU A 320 -22.80 -31.58 25.48
CA LEU A 320 -23.49 -31.60 26.75
C LEU A 320 -24.99 -31.34 26.61
N TRP A 321 -25.34 -30.37 25.74
CA TRP A 321 -26.75 -30.07 25.47
C TRP A 321 -27.43 -31.26 24.78
N GLN A 322 -26.81 -31.85 23.75
CA GLN A 322 -27.32 -33.04 23.07
C GLN A 322 -27.53 -34.23 24.02
N GLN A 323 -26.59 -34.47 24.93
CA GLN A 323 -26.70 -35.58 25.89
C GLN A 323 -27.80 -35.37 26.91
N ASN A 324 -28.04 -34.14 27.37
CA ASN A 324 -28.89 -33.91 28.54
C ASN A 324 -30.23 -33.26 28.22
N TYR A 325 -30.38 -32.58 27.10
CA TYR A 325 -31.53 -31.70 26.86
C TYR A 325 -32.20 -31.86 25.49
N GLU A 326 -31.57 -32.52 24.53
CA GLU A 326 -32.13 -32.66 23.17
C GLU A 326 -33.37 -33.55 23.15
N LYS A 327 -33.38 -34.67 23.89
CA LYS A 327 -34.46 -35.66 23.84
C LYS A 327 -34.99 -35.99 25.23
N LEU A 328 -36.31 -36.27 25.26
CA LEU A 328 -36.95 -36.93 26.40
C LEU A 328 -36.63 -38.43 26.42
N PRO A 329 -36.82 -39.14 27.56
CA PRO A 329 -36.63 -40.58 27.63
C PRO A 329 -37.46 -41.38 26.62
N GLY A 330 -38.53 -40.81 26.06
CA GLY A 330 -39.38 -41.39 25.01
C GLY A 330 -38.91 -41.11 23.58
N GLY A 331 -37.79 -40.38 23.35
CA GLY A 331 -37.25 -40.07 22.03
C GLY A 331 -37.83 -38.82 21.35
N GLU A 332 -38.79 -38.14 21.97
CA GLU A 332 -39.31 -36.86 21.46
C GLU A 332 -38.35 -35.70 21.73
N ALA A 333 -38.33 -34.71 20.81
CA ALA A 333 -37.48 -33.53 20.96
C ALA A 333 -37.96 -32.70 22.17
N ARG A 334 -37.05 -32.46 23.13
CA ARG A 334 -37.32 -31.65 24.33
C ARG A 334 -37.04 -30.16 24.10
N SER A 335 -35.99 -29.86 23.37
CA SER A 335 -35.55 -28.50 23.12
C SER A 335 -34.68 -28.41 21.87
N PHE A 336 -34.57 -27.22 21.29
CA PHE A 336 -33.67 -26.90 20.16
C PHE A 336 -32.65 -25.88 20.60
N LEU A 337 -31.39 -26.07 20.19
CA LEU A 337 -30.33 -25.08 20.40
C LEU A 337 -30.32 -24.09 19.24
N ASP A 338 -30.90 -22.91 19.44
CA ASP A 338 -31.05 -21.90 18.42
C ASP A 338 -29.77 -21.06 18.25
N SER A 339 -29.15 -20.68 19.37
CA SER A 339 -27.88 -19.95 19.38
C SER A 339 -27.08 -20.23 20.64
N LEU A 340 -25.76 -20.13 20.53
CA LEU A 340 -24.85 -20.27 21.65
C LEU A 340 -23.93 -19.02 21.68
N ALA A 341 -24.18 -18.12 22.63
CA ALA A 341 -23.34 -16.98 22.90
C ALA A 341 -22.32 -17.30 24.00
N ILE A 342 -21.06 -17.01 23.76
CA ILE A 342 -19.98 -17.14 24.74
C ILE A 342 -19.68 -15.72 25.21
N SER A 343 -20.02 -15.40 26.47
CA SER A 343 -19.61 -14.15 27.13
C SER A 343 -18.29 -14.37 27.87
N GLU A 344 -17.38 -13.41 27.79
CA GLU A 344 -16.15 -13.38 28.57
C GLU A 344 -16.43 -13.04 30.04
#